data_94b1a0ab78ab26a55937480b34e7e8e6
#
_entry.id   94b1a0ab78ab26a55937480b34e7e8e6
#
_cell.length_a   1.000
_cell.length_b   1.000
_cell.length_c   1.000
_cell.angle_alpha   90.00
_cell.angle_beta   90.00
_cell.angle_gamma   90.00
#
_symmetry.space_group_name_H-M   'P 1'
#
loop_
_entity.id
_entity.type
_entity.pdbx_description
1 polymer ?
#
loop_
_entity_poly.entity_id
_entity_poly.type
_entity_poly.pdbx_seq_one_letter_code
_entity_poly.pdbx_strand_id
1 'polypeptide(L)'
;EEVLSTRIPGEGNMNVVIQVTTDSRSFILKQSRPYVNKYQQIAAPAERIETEYQFYQATNNTALKASMPQLLAYSQEHYLMMLTYVEGFEDMTRLYADGAVTAGEVADLTKLLNEVHLAAVPAGYPENRELRQLNHQHIFVLPFLQDNGFELDDVQTGLQALSQPYKADAALKEKIDHLGQLYLSS
;
A
#
# COMPACT_ATOMS: atom_id res chain seq x y z
N GLU A 1 -6.30 -19.14 23.23
CA GLU A 1 -7.37 -18.68 22.33
C GLU A 1 -7.60 -19.73 21.25
N GLU A 2 -8.84 -20.13 21.01
CA GLU A 2 -9.19 -21.05 19.94
C GLU A 2 -9.53 -20.26 18.67
N VAL A 3 -8.97 -20.68 17.52
CA VAL A 3 -9.29 -20.06 16.23
C VAL A 3 -10.62 -20.58 15.72
N LEU A 4 -11.59 -19.71 15.60
CA LEU A 4 -12.95 -20.03 15.14
C LEU A 4 -13.07 -19.91 13.61
N SER A 5 -12.46 -18.89 13.01
CA SER A 5 -12.49 -18.69 11.57
C SER A 5 -11.34 -17.82 11.07
N THR A 6 -11.09 -17.91 9.76
CA THR A 6 -10.17 -17.04 9.04
C THR A 6 -10.80 -16.56 7.74
N ARG A 7 -10.49 -15.31 7.34
CA ARG A 7 -10.89 -14.78 6.04
C ARG A 7 -9.87 -13.79 5.49
N ILE A 8 -9.90 -13.55 4.19
CA ILE A 8 -9.14 -12.47 3.55
C ILE A 8 -10.02 -11.22 3.63
N PRO A 9 -9.60 -10.15 4.35
CA PRO A 9 -10.47 -9.00 4.63
C PRO A 9 -10.62 -8.02 3.45
N GLY A 10 -9.81 -8.15 2.40
CA GLY A 10 -9.84 -7.26 1.24
C GLY A 10 -8.83 -7.66 0.19
N GLU A 11 -8.81 -6.95 -0.94
CA GLU A 11 -7.91 -7.22 -2.07
C GLU A 11 -6.54 -6.55 -1.87
N GLY A 12 -5.65 -7.16 -1.09
CA GLY A 12 -4.26 -6.75 -0.97
C GLY A 12 -3.38 -7.33 -2.08
N ASN A 13 -2.58 -6.49 -2.74
CA ASN A 13 -1.70 -6.94 -3.83
C ASN A 13 -0.32 -7.38 -3.33
N MET A 14 0.25 -6.69 -2.34
CA MET A 14 1.66 -6.83 -1.96
C MET A 14 1.92 -7.91 -0.92
N ASN A 15 1.05 -8.02 0.09
CA ASN A 15 1.24 -8.88 1.26
C ASN A 15 0.10 -9.88 1.39
N VAL A 16 0.37 -11.00 2.05
CA VAL A 16 -0.69 -11.89 2.56
C VAL A 16 -1.32 -11.20 3.76
N VAL A 17 -2.64 -11.03 3.74
CA VAL A 17 -3.41 -10.43 4.84
C VAL A 17 -4.56 -11.36 5.19
N ILE A 18 -4.64 -11.75 6.45
CA ILE A 18 -5.66 -12.67 6.96
C ILE A 18 -6.27 -12.07 8.22
N GLN A 19 -7.59 -11.98 8.26
CA GLN A 19 -8.31 -11.78 9.52
C GLN A 19 -8.47 -13.13 10.20
N VAL A 20 -8.11 -13.18 11.46
CA VAL A 20 -8.30 -14.33 12.34
C VAL A 20 -9.32 -13.93 13.41
N THR A 21 -10.35 -14.74 13.58
CA THR A 21 -11.35 -14.60 14.64
C THR A 21 -11.18 -15.75 15.65
N THR A 22 -11.02 -15.38 16.89
CA THR A 22 -10.93 -16.33 18.02
C THR A 22 -12.16 -16.26 18.90
N ASP A 23 -12.20 -17.10 19.92
CA ASP A 23 -13.23 -17.07 20.97
C ASP A 23 -13.26 -15.77 21.80
N SER A 24 -12.20 -14.96 21.74
CA SER A 24 -12.04 -13.75 22.56
C SER A 24 -11.90 -12.45 21.77
N ARG A 25 -11.38 -12.50 20.52
CA ARG A 25 -11.13 -11.31 19.71
C ARG A 25 -10.90 -11.63 18.22
N SER A 26 -10.93 -10.58 17.41
CA SER A 26 -10.43 -10.64 16.03
C SER A 26 -9.14 -9.84 15.88
N PHE A 27 -8.26 -10.28 14.99
CA PHE A 27 -7.02 -9.58 14.66
C PHE A 27 -6.61 -9.84 13.20
N ILE A 28 -5.69 -9.03 12.69
CA ILE A 28 -5.12 -9.15 11.36
C ILE A 28 -3.72 -9.74 11.46
N LEU A 29 -3.45 -10.79 10.70
CA LEU A 29 -2.10 -11.24 10.37
C LEU A 29 -1.71 -10.69 9.01
N LYS A 30 -0.56 -10.04 8.93
CA LYS A 30 0.01 -9.49 7.70
C LYS A 30 1.42 -10.00 7.51
N GLN A 31 1.68 -10.68 6.38
CA GLN A 31 2.97 -11.27 6.07
C GLN A 31 3.50 -10.78 4.73
N SER A 32 4.76 -10.33 4.71
CA SER A 32 5.51 -10.10 3.49
C SER A 32 6.09 -11.41 2.94
N ARG A 33 6.13 -11.50 1.62
CA ARG A 33 6.78 -12.58 0.86
C ARG A 33 7.84 -11.97 -0.05
N PRO A 34 8.83 -12.74 -0.54
CA PRO A 34 9.86 -12.21 -1.45
C PRO A 34 9.33 -11.93 -2.87
N TYR A 35 8.04 -11.72 -2.99
CA TYR A 35 7.33 -11.40 -4.22
C TYR A 35 6.04 -10.62 -3.93
N VAL A 36 5.45 -10.02 -4.97
CA VAL A 36 4.12 -9.40 -4.90
C VAL A 36 3.08 -10.50 -4.80
N ASN A 37 2.27 -10.53 -3.74
CA ASN A 37 1.37 -11.65 -3.45
C ASN A 37 0.39 -11.96 -4.61
N LYS A 38 -0.16 -10.94 -5.26
CA LYS A 38 -1.07 -11.10 -6.41
C LYS A 38 -0.33 -11.45 -7.72
N TYR A 39 0.95 -11.09 -7.84
CA TYR A 39 1.77 -11.26 -9.03
C TYR A 39 3.11 -11.90 -8.65
N GLN A 40 3.11 -13.19 -8.35
CA GLN A 40 4.25 -13.91 -7.77
C GLN A 40 5.50 -13.94 -8.67
N GLN A 41 5.36 -13.64 -9.96
CA GLN A 41 6.47 -13.46 -10.89
C GLN A 41 7.24 -12.13 -10.66
N ILE A 42 6.67 -11.19 -9.91
CA ILE A 42 7.31 -9.91 -9.58
C ILE A 42 7.99 -10.05 -8.21
N ALA A 43 9.32 -10.05 -8.21
CA ALA A 43 10.11 -10.06 -6.98
C ALA A 43 9.87 -8.76 -6.18
N ALA A 44 9.77 -8.87 -4.87
CA ALA A 44 9.67 -7.73 -3.96
C ALA A 44 10.38 -8.04 -2.65
N PRO A 45 11.10 -7.07 -2.02
CA PRO A 45 11.83 -7.32 -0.78
C PRO A 45 10.86 -7.73 0.35
N ALA A 46 11.15 -8.85 1.02
CA ALA A 46 10.32 -9.29 2.16
C ALA A 46 10.45 -8.34 3.35
N GLU A 47 11.60 -7.68 3.47
CA GLU A 47 11.97 -6.71 4.51
C GLU A 47 11.10 -5.44 4.50
N ARG A 48 10.31 -5.21 3.45
CA ARG A 48 9.39 -4.06 3.39
C ARG A 48 8.43 -3.97 4.58
N ILE A 49 8.13 -5.11 5.23
CA ILE A 49 7.30 -5.14 6.44
C ILE A 49 8.02 -4.53 7.65
N GLU A 50 9.36 -4.52 7.67
CA GLU A 50 10.14 -3.82 8.69
C GLU A 50 9.86 -2.31 8.67
N THR A 51 9.83 -1.72 7.47
CA THR A 51 9.48 -0.30 7.32
C THR A 51 8.07 -0.01 7.84
N GLU A 52 7.12 -0.89 7.56
CA GLU A 52 5.76 -0.76 8.06
C GLU A 52 5.71 -0.93 9.60
N TYR A 53 6.44 -1.88 10.15
CA TYR A 53 6.57 -2.05 11.60
C TYR A 53 7.13 -0.77 12.25
N GLN A 54 8.22 -0.19 11.70
CA GLN A 54 8.81 1.03 12.21
C GLN A 54 7.85 2.23 12.12
N PHE A 55 6.98 2.27 11.11
CA PHE A 55 5.92 3.28 11.01
C PHE A 55 4.93 3.17 12.17
N TYR A 56 4.45 1.97 12.52
CA TYR A 56 3.60 1.76 13.68
C TYR A 56 4.29 2.15 14.99
N GLN A 57 5.60 1.87 15.13
CA GLN A 57 6.36 2.30 16.30
C GLN A 57 6.47 3.83 16.39
N ALA A 58 6.77 4.50 15.27
CA ALA A 58 6.91 5.95 15.21
C ALA A 58 5.59 6.68 15.53
N THR A 59 4.45 6.11 15.12
CA THR A 59 3.13 6.73 15.27
C THR A 59 2.44 6.36 16.58
N ASN A 60 2.95 5.40 17.35
CA ASN A 60 2.30 4.88 18.56
C ASN A 60 2.01 5.93 19.65
N ASN A 61 2.79 7.01 19.72
CA ASN A 61 2.64 8.09 20.69
C ASN A 61 2.13 9.41 20.07
N THR A 62 1.51 9.33 18.90
CA THR A 62 0.98 10.50 18.17
C THR A 62 -0.55 10.45 18.11
N ALA A 63 -1.17 11.53 17.61
CA ALA A 63 -2.61 11.57 17.35
C ALA A 63 -3.08 10.49 16.36
N LEU A 64 -2.18 10.05 15.45
CA LEU A 64 -2.44 8.98 14.47
C LEU A 64 -2.82 7.66 15.12
N LYS A 65 -2.36 7.37 16.33
CA LYS A 65 -2.66 6.11 17.04
C LYS A 65 -4.17 5.83 17.11
N ALA A 66 -4.97 6.86 17.31
CA ALA A 66 -6.45 6.71 17.43
C ALA A 66 -7.12 6.38 16.09
N SER A 67 -6.45 6.68 14.98
CA SER A 67 -6.97 6.51 13.61
C SER A 67 -6.38 5.29 12.90
N MET A 68 -5.64 4.44 13.61
CA MET A 68 -4.91 3.31 13.03
C MET A 68 -5.15 2.01 13.80
N PRO A 69 -5.07 0.85 13.13
CA PRO A 69 -4.93 -0.43 13.84
C PRO A 69 -3.73 -0.38 14.78
N GLN A 70 -3.82 -1.07 15.90
CA GLN A 70 -2.71 -1.14 16.86
C GLN A 70 -1.83 -2.35 16.57
N LEU A 71 -0.52 -2.18 16.65
CA LEU A 71 0.45 -3.26 16.55
C LEU A 71 0.37 -4.14 17.81
N LEU A 72 0.07 -5.43 17.64
CA LEU A 72 -0.02 -6.41 18.72
C LEU A 72 1.27 -7.24 18.84
N ALA A 73 1.86 -7.63 17.72
CA ALA A 73 3.12 -8.39 17.67
C ALA A 73 3.83 -8.21 16.33
N TYR A 74 5.14 -8.48 16.33
CA TYR A 74 5.97 -8.49 15.13
C TYR A 74 7.02 -9.61 15.23
N SER A 75 7.24 -10.29 14.11
CA SER A 75 8.32 -11.28 13.94
C SER A 75 9.14 -10.95 12.71
N GLN A 76 10.38 -10.51 12.93
CA GLN A 76 11.33 -10.24 11.86
C GLN A 76 11.68 -11.52 11.10
N GLU A 77 11.92 -12.61 11.80
CA GLU A 77 12.28 -13.92 11.23
C GLU A 77 11.25 -14.42 10.21
N HIS A 78 9.96 -14.16 10.48
CA HIS A 78 8.84 -14.63 9.64
C HIS A 78 8.25 -13.53 8.77
N TYR A 79 8.80 -12.31 8.80
CA TYR A 79 8.25 -11.13 8.12
C TYR A 79 6.74 -10.97 8.37
N LEU A 80 6.35 -11.10 9.64
CA LEU A 80 4.94 -11.20 10.06
C LEU A 80 4.60 -10.12 11.09
N MET A 81 3.50 -9.40 10.87
CA MET A 81 2.87 -8.51 11.85
C MET A 81 1.49 -9.03 12.27
N MET A 82 1.14 -8.76 13.53
CA MET A 82 -0.20 -8.90 14.06
C MET A 82 -0.73 -7.52 14.44
N LEU A 83 -1.91 -7.17 13.92
CA LEU A 83 -2.58 -5.90 14.15
C LEU A 83 -3.97 -6.12 14.74
N THR A 84 -4.49 -5.14 15.47
CA THR A 84 -5.91 -5.19 15.87
C THR A 84 -6.79 -5.19 14.61
N TYR A 85 -7.89 -5.92 14.68
CA TYR A 85 -8.97 -5.77 13.71
C TYR A 85 -9.85 -4.58 14.13
N VAL A 86 -10.12 -3.67 13.19
CA VAL A 86 -10.95 -2.48 13.44
C VAL A 86 -12.36 -2.80 12.96
N GLU A 87 -13.28 -2.97 13.91
CA GLU A 87 -14.69 -3.29 13.60
C GLU A 87 -15.47 -2.05 13.19
N GLY A 88 -16.51 -2.25 12.36
CA GLY A 88 -17.44 -1.19 11.97
C GLY A 88 -16.89 -0.21 10.93
N PHE A 89 -15.76 -0.54 10.29
CA PHE A 89 -15.18 0.24 9.20
C PHE A 89 -15.27 -0.53 7.89
N GLU A 90 -15.48 0.21 6.84
CA GLU A 90 -15.43 -0.26 5.45
C GLU A 90 -14.34 0.49 4.70
N ASP A 91 -13.81 -0.13 3.65
CA ASP A 91 -12.92 0.59 2.74
C ASP A 91 -13.72 1.59 1.88
N MET A 92 -13.00 2.44 1.16
CA MET A 92 -13.63 3.45 0.31
C MET A 92 -13.97 2.94 -1.11
N THR A 93 -13.97 1.63 -1.36
CA THR A 93 -14.32 1.06 -2.68
C THR A 93 -15.75 1.39 -3.10
N ARG A 94 -16.65 1.71 -2.14
CA ARG A 94 -17.98 2.23 -2.43
C ARG A 94 -17.98 3.46 -3.35
N LEU A 95 -16.89 4.24 -3.39
CA LEU A 95 -16.76 5.39 -4.28
C LEU A 95 -16.89 5.03 -5.75
N TYR A 96 -16.49 3.82 -6.12
CA TYR A 96 -16.64 3.33 -7.49
C TYR A 96 -18.07 2.97 -7.84
N ALA A 97 -18.90 2.65 -6.84
CA ALA A 97 -20.32 2.37 -7.03
C ALA A 97 -21.17 3.64 -6.94
N ASP A 98 -20.95 4.46 -5.91
CA ASP A 98 -21.76 5.62 -5.60
C ASP A 98 -21.30 6.89 -6.34
N GLY A 99 -20.02 6.92 -6.76
CA GLY A 99 -19.42 8.03 -7.52
C GLY A 99 -19.32 9.36 -6.77
N ALA A 100 -19.55 9.37 -5.44
CA ALA A 100 -19.60 10.59 -4.65
C ALA A 100 -18.69 10.52 -3.41
N VAL A 101 -17.94 11.59 -3.19
CA VAL A 101 -17.16 11.85 -1.97
C VAL A 101 -17.76 13.07 -1.30
N THR A 102 -18.05 12.99 -0.01
CA THR A 102 -18.57 14.14 0.74
C THR A 102 -17.43 15.09 1.14
N ALA A 103 -17.74 16.36 1.34
CA ALA A 103 -16.79 17.35 1.82
C ALA A 103 -16.20 16.96 3.20
N GLY A 104 -17.00 16.30 4.05
CA GLY A 104 -16.54 15.77 5.35
C GLY A 104 -15.46 14.69 5.20
N GLU A 105 -15.69 13.71 4.33
CA GLU A 105 -14.70 12.64 4.04
C GLU A 105 -13.39 13.20 3.48
N VAL A 106 -13.47 14.20 2.59
CA VAL A 106 -12.26 14.88 2.08
C VAL A 106 -11.52 15.60 3.20
N ALA A 107 -12.23 16.30 4.08
CA ALA A 107 -11.62 17.00 5.20
C ALA A 107 -10.94 16.04 6.19
N ASP A 108 -11.60 14.93 6.54
CA ASP A 108 -11.06 13.91 7.45
C ASP A 108 -9.83 13.23 6.85
N LEU A 109 -9.89 12.83 5.58
CA LEU A 109 -8.75 12.24 4.87
C LEU A 109 -7.58 13.21 4.77
N THR A 110 -7.84 14.48 4.42
CA THR A 110 -6.80 15.52 4.33
C THR A 110 -6.14 15.76 5.69
N LYS A 111 -6.93 15.80 6.76
CA LYS A 111 -6.41 15.92 8.13
C LYS A 111 -5.51 14.75 8.49
N LEU A 112 -5.94 13.51 8.23
CA LEU A 112 -5.15 12.31 8.48
C LEU A 112 -3.84 12.32 7.70
N LEU A 113 -3.88 12.64 6.41
CA LEU A 113 -2.67 12.75 5.57
C LEU A 113 -1.70 13.81 6.09
N ASN A 114 -2.23 14.97 6.52
CA ASN A 114 -1.40 16.02 7.11
C ASN A 114 -0.73 15.55 8.41
N GLU A 115 -1.44 14.85 9.28
CA GLU A 115 -0.87 14.27 10.51
C GLU A 115 0.24 13.25 10.20
N VAL A 116 0.07 12.41 9.16
CA VAL A 116 1.11 11.47 8.70
C VAL A 116 2.34 12.22 8.20
N HIS A 117 2.17 13.25 7.36
CA HIS A 117 3.27 14.00 6.76
C HIS A 117 4.02 14.86 7.76
N LEU A 118 3.36 15.30 8.84
CA LEU A 118 3.98 16.06 9.93
C LEU A 118 4.57 15.17 11.03
N ALA A 119 4.36 13.86 10.98
CA ALA A 119 4.93 12.95 11.96
C ALA A 119 6.47 12.99 11.89
N ALA A 120 7.11 13.10 13.04
CA ALA A 120 8.57 13.07 13.13
C ALA A 120 9.10 11.69 12.72
N VAL A 121 10.02 11.67 11.77
CA VAL A 121 10.72 10.44 11.37
C VAL A 121 11.83 10.15 12.39
N PRO A 122 11.83 9.01 13.08
CA PRO A 122 12.88 8.67 14.04
C PRO A 122 14.24 8.51 13.35
N ALA A 123 15.32 8.82 14.09
CA ALA A 123 16.67 8.52 13.62
C ALA A 123 16.80 7.01 13.36
N GLY A 124 17.38 6.65 12.21
CA GLY A 124 17.54 5.25 11.79
C GLY A 124 16.27 4.59 11.20
N TYR A 125 15.25 5.39 10.87
CA TYR A 125 14.08 4.88 10.14
C TYR A 125 14.52 4.24 8.82
N PRO A 126 13.99 3.07 8.43
CA PRO A 126 14.40 2.36 7.22
C PRO A 126 14.15 3.20 5.95
N GLU A 127 15.14 3.30 5.09
CA GLU A 127 15.01 4.03 3.81
C GLU A 127 14.16 3.28 2.77
N ASN A 128 13.96 1.97 2.96
CA ASN A 128 13.15 1.11 2.08
C ASN A 128 13.55 1.22 0.58
N ARG A 129 14.85 1.29 0.31
CA ARG A 129 15.40 1.62 -1.02
C ARG A 129 14.94 0.66 -2.11
N GLU A 130 14.93 -0.63 -1.84
CA GLU A 130 14.56 -1.64 -2.83
C GLU A 130 13.09 -1.55 -3.22
N LEU A 131 12.18 -1.37 -2.24
CA LEU A 131 10.77 -1.14 -2.54
C LEU A 131 10.54 0.21 -3.23
N ARG A 132 11.32 1.25 -2.86
CA ARG A 132 11.29 2.54 -3.53
C ARG A 132 11.68 2.42 -5.01
N GLN A 133 12.73 1.66 -5.34
CA GLN A 133 13.13 1.39 -6.70
C GLN A 133 12.06 0.58 -7.46
N LEU A 134 11.50 -0.45 -6.84
CA LEU A 134 10.40 -1.22 -7.43
C LEU A 134 9.19 -0.32 -7.74
N ASN A 135 8.77 0.51 -6.79
CA ASN A 135 7.68 1.46 -6.97
C ASN A 135 7.99 2.47 -8.08
N HIS A 136 9.23 2.97 -8.12
CA HIS A 136 9.65 3.88 -9.19
C HIS A 136 9.47 3.23 -10.58
N GLN A 137 9.90 1.99 -10.76
CA GLN A 137 9.72 1.25 -12.01
C GLN A 137 8.23 1.12 -12.37
N HIS A 138 7.40 0.73 -11.41
CA HIS A 138 5.99 0.47 -11.67
C HIS A 138 5.12 1.72 -11.82
N ILE A 139 5.53 2.86 -11.26
CA ILE A 139 4.75 4.10 -11.30
C ILE A 139 5.23 5.05 -12.40
N PHE A 140 6.55 5.23 -12.52
CA PHE A 140 7.12 6.28 -13.36
C PHE A 140 7.76 5.76 -14.67
N VAL A 141 8.02 4.46 -14.80
CA VAL A 141 8.71 3.90 -15.97
C VAL A 141 7.79 3.00 -16.78
N LEU A 142 7.39 1.85 -16.24
CA LEU A 142 6.66 0.83 -16.99
C LEU A 142 5.36 1.33 -17.65
N PRO A 143 4.51 2.16 -17.01
CA PRO A 143 3.28 2.63 -17.65
C PRO A 143 3.48 3.44 -18.92
N PHE A 144 4.67 4.05 -19.09
CA PHE A 144 5.01 4.94 -20.20
C PHE A 144 5.90 4.30 -21.28
N LEU A 145 6.30 3.04 -21.09
CA LEU A 145 6.94 2.25 -22.16
C LEU A 145 5.90 1.82 -23.20
N GLN A 146 6.30 1.76 -24.47
CA GLN A 146 5.46 1.25 -25.56
C GLN A 146 5.15 -0.23 -25.35
N ASP A 147 6.19 -1.00 -25.05
CA ASP A 147 6.10 -2.41 -24.64
C ASP A 147 6.65 -2.53 -23.21
N ASN A 148 5.79 -2.89 -22.30
CA ASN A 148 6.12 -3.07 -20.88
C ASN A 148 5.82 -4.49 -20.38
N GLY A 149 5.49 -5.42 -21.29
CA GLY A 149 5.15 -6.79 -20.96
C GLY A 149 3.73 -7.00 -20.41
N PHE A 150 2.88 -5.95 -20.41
CA PHE A 150 1.47 -6.03 -20.00
C PHE A 150 0.55 -5.65 -21.14
N GLU A 151 -0.39 -6.53 -21.46
CA GLU A 151 -1.46 -6.26 -22.41
C GLU A 151 -2.65 -5.64 -21.65
N LEU A 152 -2.86 -4.33 -21.81
CA LEU A 152 -3.93 -3.62 -21.11
C LEU A 152 -5.33 -4.11 -21.55
N ASP A 153 -5.44 -4.60 -22.78
CA ASP A 153 -6.70 -5.13 -23.32
C ASP A 153 -7.09 -6.47 -22.68
N ASP A 154 -6.17 -7.17 -21.99
CA ASP A 154 -6.50 -8.32 -21.15
C ASP A 154 -7.32 -7.93 -19.91
N VAL A 155 -7.20 -6.68 -19.45
CA VAL A 155 -7.99 -6.13 -18.35
C VAL A 155 -9.33 -5.63 -18.87
N GLN A 156 -9.32 -4.82 -19.92
CA GLN A 156 -10.52 -4.32 -20.58
C GLN A 156 -10.18 -3.89 -22.01
N THR A 157 -10.95 -4.40 -22.98
CA THR A 157 -10.81 -4.06 -24.37
C THR A 157 -10.86 -2.56 -24.62
N GLY A 158 -9.89 -2.03 -25.36
CA GLY A 158 -9.75 -0.61 -25.73
C GLY A 158 -8.82 0.18 -24.80
N LEU A 159 -8.37 -0.37 -23.66
CA LEU A 159 -7.42 0.33 -22.78
C LEU A 159 -6.05 0.53 -23.45
N GLN A 160 -5.61 -0.42 -24.26
CA GLN A 160 -4.36 -0.28 -25.00
C GLN A 160 -4.39 0.94 -25.92
N ALA A 161 -5.47 1.11 -26.70
CA ALA A 161 -5.65 2.27 -27.58
C ALA A 161 -5.76 3.58 -26.78
N LEU A 162 -6.49 3.57 -25.66
CA LEU A 162 -6.66 4.72 -24.79
C LEU A 162 -5.33 5.19 -24.17
N SER A 163 -4.38 4.28 -23.92
CA SER A 163 -3.08 4.61 -23.34
C SER A 163 -2.10 5.27 -24.30
N GLN A 164 -2.27 5.08 -25.62
CA GLN A 164 -1.30 5.51 -26.64
C GLN A 164 -1.00 7.03 -26.65
N PRO A 165 -1.98 7.95 -26.55
CA PRO A 165 -1.70 9.38 -26.49
C PRO A 165 -0.76 9.76 -25.34
N TYR A 166 -0.94 9.13 -24.16
CA TYR A 166 -0.10 9.38 -22.99
C TYR A 166 1.31 8.80 -23.16
N LYS A 167 1.41 7.60 -23.74
CA LYS A 167 2.71 6.97 -24.04
C LYS A 167 3.49 7.71 -25.13
N ALA A 168 2.83 8.44 -26.01
CA ALA A 168 3.45 9.21 -27.09
C ALA A 168 3.80 10.66 -26.70
N ASP A 169 3.25 11.18 -25.58
CA ASP A 169 3.46 12.56 -25.15
C ASP A 169 4.85 12.75 -24.52
N ALA A 170 5.76 13.36 -25.29
CA ALA A 170 7.13 13.61 -24.84
C ALA A 170 7.21 14.60 -23.66
N ALA A 171 6.34 15.63 -23.63
CA ALA A 171 6.33 16.62 -22.56
C ALA A 171 5.80 16.03 -21.25
N LEU A 172 4.83 15.13 -21.32
CA LEU A 172 4.35 14.36 -20.17
C LEU A 172 5.45 13.45 -19.64
N LYS A 173 6.16 12.72 -20.51
CA LYS A 173 7.27 11.84 -20.11
C LYS A 173 8.38 12.59 -19.40
N GLU A 174 8.80 13.75 -19.90
CA GLU A 174 9.81 14.58 -19.23
C GLU A 174 9.41 14.97 -17.81
N LYS A 175 8.14 15.35 -17.60
CA LYS A 175 7.61 15.66 -16.25
C LYS A 175 7.59 14.45 -15.34
N ILE A 176 7.21 13.29 -15.87
CA ILE A 176 7.15 12.03 -15.13
C ILE A 176 8.54 11.57 -14.73
N ASP A 177 9.51 11.65 -15.65
CA ASP A 177 10.92 11.33 -15.36
C ASP A 177 11.45 12.24 -14.25
N HIS A 178 11.17 13.55 -14.32
CA HIS A 178 11.56 14.49 -13.27
C HIS A 178 10.94 14.13 -11.91
N LEU A 179 9.64 13.85 -11.86
CA LEU A 179 8.96 13.41 -10.63
C LEU A 179 9.52 12.09 -10.12
N GLY A 180 9.83 11.15 -11.01
CA GLY A 180 10.46 9.88 -10.66
C GLY A 180 11.83 10.08 -10.00
N GLN A 181 12.66 11.00 -10.50
CA GLN A 181 13.95 11.34 -9.89
C GLN A 181 13.77 11.99 -8.51
N LEU A 182 12.80 12.91 -8.35
CA LEU A 182 12.47 13.48 -7.04
C LEU A 182 12.03 12.39 -6.06
N TYR A 183 11.18 11.47 -6.49
CA TYR A 183 10.74 10.34 -5.67
C TYR A 183 11.90 9.44 -5.20
N LEU A 184 12.90 9.19 -6.06
CA LEU A 184 14.08 8.41 -5.69
C LEU A 184 15.02 9.14 -4.73
N SER A 185 15.04 10.46 -4.77
CA SER A 185 15.96 11.31 -3.98
C SER A 185 15.38 11.80 -2.65
N SER A 186 14.08 11.61 -2.42
CA SER A 186 13.36 12.05 -1.20
C SER A 186 13.57 11.13 0.06
#